data_1e2d33f4ed45a643ad2f4d149e52a577
#
_entry.id   1e2d33f4ed45a643ad2f4d149e52a577
#
_cell.length_a   1.000
_cell.length_b   1.000
_cell.length_c   1.000
_cell.angle_alpha   90.00
_cell.angle_beta   90.00
_cell.angle_gamma   90.00
#
_symmetry.space_group_name_H-M   'P 1'
#
loop_
_entity.id
_entity.type
_entity.pdbx_description
1 polymer ?
#
loop_
_entity_poly.entity_id
_entity_poly.type
_entity_poly.pdbx_seq_one_letter_code
_entity_poly.pdbx_strand_id
1 'polypeptide(L)'
;MYHLQGFDVTRWLGLHYVEAPAFNPVQLVTYMFLHDTNSFAHIFFNMFSLYIFGKILEQVMGSKRFLTYYLVCGVGAALIQEAAMAYSLHPIVANSEGVDLGHGMIVPTMQFLDMNVAVGASGAVFGILPAFGMFFPNAPLYL
;
A
#
# COMPACT_ATOMS: atom_id res chain seq x y z
N MET A 1 9.46 -6.20 9.01
CA MET A 1 8.57 -7.36 9.07
C MET A 1 8.02 -7.48 10.49
N TYR A 2 6.71 -7.47 10.63
CA TYR A 2 6.07 -7.47 11.95
C TYR A 2 5.84 -8.91 12.41
N HIS A 3 6.66 -9.39 13.32
CA HIS A 3 6.49 -10.72 13.94
C HIS A 3 5.99 -10.57 15.37
N LEU A 4 4.76 -11.02 15.61
CA LEU A 4 4.21 -11.14 16.95
C LEU A 4 4.07 -12.64 17.25
N GLN A 5 4.99 -13.20 18.06
CA GLN A 5 4.94 -14.58 18.54
C GLN A 5 4.66 -15.63 17.44
N GLY A 6 5.40 -15.54 16.31
CA GLY A 6 5.24 -16.47 15.19
C GLY A 6 4.11 -16.10 14.20
N PHE A 7 3.38 -15.02 14.45
CA PHE A 7 2.37 -14.51 13.53
C PHE A 7 2.99 -13.45 12.61
N ASP A 8 3.04 -13.72 11.32
CA ASP A 8 3.54 -12.77 10.33
C ASP A 8 2.42 -11.81 9.89
N VAL A 9 2.37 -10.65 10.52
CA VAL A 9 1.35 -9.61 10.26
C VAL A 9 1.40 -9.16 8.80
N THR A 10 2.58 -9.03 8.23
CA THR A 10 2.74 -8.61 6.84
C THR A 10 2.13 -9.62 5.87
N ARG A 11 2.27 -10.90 6.14
CA ARG A 11 1.68 -11.96 5.33
C ARG A 11 0.16 -11.93 5.34
N TRP A 12 -0.45 -11.63 6.49
CA TRP A 12 -1.90 -11.65 6.64
C TRP A 12 -2.58 -10.35 6.20
N LEU A 13 -1.97 -9.21 6.51
CA LEU A 13 -2.57 -7.88 6.35
C LEU A 13 -2.00 -7.08 5.18
N GLY A 14 -0.82 -7.46 4.66
CA GLY A 14 -0.23 -6.85 3.48
C GLY A 14 -0.98 -7.25 2.21
N LEU A 15 -0.97 -6.38 1.21
CA LEU A 15 -1.66 -6.62 -0.05
C LEU A 15 -0.88 -7.59 -0.94
N HIS A 16 -1.45 -8.74 -1.19
CA HIS A 16 -0.96 -9.72 -2.15
C HIS A 16 -1.67 -9.57 -3.49
N TYR A 17 -1.03 -10.04 -4.56
CA TYR A 17 -1.66 -10.11 -5.87
C TYR A 17 -2.88 -11.04 -5.81
N VAL A 18 -3.94 -10.69 -6.53
CA VAL A 18 -5.25 -11.39 -6.49
C VAL A 18 -5.15 -12.90 -6.79
N GLU A 19 -4.19 -13.31 -7.60
CA GLU A 19 -3.96 -14.74 -7.92
C GLU A 19 -3.02 -15.44 -6.91
N ALA A 20 -2.45 -14.71 -5.94
CA ALA A 20 -1.61 -15.30 -4.90
C ALA A 20 -2.47 -16.09 -3.89
N PRO A 21 -2.00 -17.26 -3.41
CA PRO A 21 -2.75 -18.05 -2.43
C PRO A 21 -3.04 -17.31 -1.12
N ALA A 22 -2.16 -16.38 -0.72
CA ALA A 22 -2.31 -15.59 0.50
C ALA A 22 -3.20 -14.35 0.33
N PHE A 23 -3.74 -14.09 -0.87
CA PHE A 23 -4.63 -12.96 -1.11
C PHE A 23 -5.93 -13.08 -0.31
N ASN A 24 -6.36 -11.96 0.26
CA ASN A 24 -7.65 -11.81 0.91
C ASN A 24 -8.19 -10.40 0.60
N PRO A 25 -9.46 -10.24 0.18
CA PRO A 25 -10.03 -8.92 -0.15
C PRO A 25 -9.92 -7.87 0.96
N VAL A 26 -9.87 -8.28 2.24
CA VAL A 26 -9.65 -7.38 3.37
C VAL A 26 -8.31 -6.65 3.27
N GLN A 27 -7.33 -7.23 2.59
CA GLN A 27 -6.00 -6.65 2.37
C GLN A 27 -6.05 -5.34 1.56
N LEU A 28 -7.10 -5.11 0.76
CA LEU A 28 -7.31 -3.84 0.05
C LEU A 28 -7.42 -2.64 1.01
N VAL A 29 -7.75 -2.90 2.27
CA VAL A 29 -7.83 -1.88 3.33
C VAL A 29 -6.69 -2.03 4.33
N THR A 30 -6.41 -3.24 4.78
CA THR A 30 -5.47 -3.47 5.89
C THR A 30 -4.03 -3.10 5.55
N TYR A 31 -3.62 -3.23 4.29
CA TYR A 31 -2.25 -2.89 3.86
C TYR A 31 -1.89 -1.42 4.16
N MET A 32 -2.90 -0.52 4.19
CA MET A 32 -2.71 0.91 4.45
C MET A 32 -2.17 1.19 5.86
N PHE A 33 -2.40 0.28 6.79
CA PHE A 33 -1.99 0.43 8.19
C PHE A 33 -0.64 -0.22 8.48
N LEU A 34 -0.05 -0.86 7.49
CA LEU A 34 1.29 -1.42 7.58
C LEU A 34 2.32 -0.45 6.99
N HIS A 35 3.53 -0.47 7.53
CA HIS A 35 4.65 0.33 7.04
C HIS A 35 5.86 -0.57 6.81
N ASP A 36 6.66 -0.23 5.81
CA ASP A 36 7.94 -0.87 5.62
C ASP A 36 8.90 -0.43 6.74
N THR A 37 9.27 -1.37 7.59
CA THR A 37 10.18 -1.12 8.72
C THR A 37 11.63 -0.92 8.30
N ASN A 38 11.96 -1.18 7.04
CA ASN A 38 13.33 -1.03 6.53
C ASN A 38 13.69 0.44 6.23
N SER A 39 12.70 1.33 6.18
CA SER A 39 12.92 2.74 5.90
C SER A 39 12.20 3.64 6.91
N PHE A 40 12.95 4.12 7.90
CA PHE A 40 12.45 5.09 8.88
C PHE A 40 11.98 6.39 8.19
N ALA A 41 12.70 6.85 7.18
CA ALA A 41 12.34 8.06 6.44
C ALA A 41 10.96 7.92 5.78
N HIS A 42 10.65 6.76 5.22
CA HIS A 42 9.35 6.50 4.59
C HIS A 42 8.20 6.60 5.60
N ILE A 43 8.35 5.98 6.77
CA ILE A 43 7.37 6.06 7.86
C ILE A 43 7.22 7.51 8.32
N PHE A 44 8.34 8.20 8.54
CA PHE A 44 8.36 9.58 9.02
C PHE A 44 7.62 10.51 8.05
N PHE A 45 7.94 10.47 6.75
CA PHE A 45 7.31 11.35 5.77
C PHE A 45 5.83 11.05 5.58
N ASN A 46 5.41 9.79 5.62
CA ASN A 46 4.00 9.41 5.58
C ASN A 46 3.23 9.98 6.77
N MET A 47 3.72 9.77 7.97
CA MET A 47 3.07 10.24 9.20
C MET A 47 3.09 11.76 9.32
N PHE A 48 4.18 12.41 8.92
CA PHE A 48 4.33 13.86 8.92
C PHE A 48 3.33 14.51 7.95
N SER A 49 3.24 14.00 6.74
CA SER A 49 2.28 14.49 5.73
C SER A 49 0.83 14.28 6.20
N LEU A 50 0.53 13.13 6.76
CA LEU A 50 -0.79 12.84 7.31
C LEU A 50 -1.13 13.79 8.46
N TYR A 51 -0.18 14.05 9.34
CA TYR A 51 -0.40 14.94 10.49
C TYR A 51 -0.65 16.38 10.05
N ILE A 52 0.20 16.94 9.18
CA ILE A 52 0.10 18.35 8.79
C ILE A 52 -1.09 18.57 7.86
N PHE A 53 -1.13 17.89 6.73
CA PHE A 53 -2.14 18.13 5.71
C PHE A 53 -3.48 17.47 6.06
N GLY A 54 -3.44 16.28 6.65
CA GLY A 54 -4.63 15.56 7.04
C GLY A 54 -5.42 16.28 8.14
N LYS A 55 -4.74 16.85 9.12
CA LYS A 55 -5.38 17.62 10.20
C LYS A 55 -6.14 18.82 9.65
N ILE A 56 -5.56 19.56 8.72
CA ILE A 56 -6.19 20.71 8.09
C ILE A 56 -7.41 20.29 7.28
N LEU A 57 -7.28 19.24 6.46
CA LEU A 57 -8.39 18.71 5.67
C LEU A 57 -9.52 18.15 6.56
N GLU A 58 -9.19 17.51 7.65
CA GLU A 58 -10.18 17.03 8.61
C GLU A 58 -10.99 18.18 9.19
N GLN A 59 -10.36 19.31 9.50
CA GLN A 59 -11.04 20.49 10.00
C GLN A 59 -11.98 21.12 8.96
N VAL A 60 -11.60 21.09 7.68
CA VAL A 60 -12.40 21.66 6.59
C VAL A 60 -13.54 20.72 6.16
N MET A 61 -13.26 19.45 6.01
CA MET A 61 -14.19 18.44 5.51
C MET A 61 -15.09 17.85 6.57
N GLY A 62 -14.63 17.83 7.82
CA GLY A 62 -15.20 17.06 8.91
C GLY A 62 -14.63 15.64 8.99
N SER A 63 -14.58 15.05 10.19
CA SER A 63 -13.91 13.78 10.44
C SER A 63 -14.46 12.63 9.59
N LYS A 64 -15.79 12.54 9.44
CA LYS A 64 -16.41 11.45 8.65
C LYS A 64 -16.06 11.54 7.17
N ARG A 65 -16.12 12.72 6.57
CA ARG A 65 -15.80 12.93 5.16
C ARG A 65 -14.31 12.71 4.90
N PHE A 66 -13.46 13.20 5.79
CA PHE A 66 -12.03 12.99 5.71
C PHE A 66 -11.67 11.50 5.76
N LEU A 67 -12.22 10.76 6.71
CA LEU A 67 -11.99 9.32 6.84
C LEU A 67 -12.45 8.56 5.59
N THR A 68 -13.65 8.87 5.08
CA THR A 68 -14.18 8.27 3.85
C THR A 68 -13.25 8.56 2.67
N TYR A 69 -12.83 9.80 2.50
CA TYR A 69 -11.91 10.20 1.44
C TYR A 69 -10.57 9.46 1.54
N TYR A 70 -10.00 9.38 2.74
CA TYR A 70 -8.75 8.68 3.00
C TYR A 70 -8.85 7.19 2.64
N LEU A 71 -9.92 6.52 3.08
CA LEU A 71 -10.15 5.11 2.77
C LEU A 71 -10.38 4.87 1.27
N VAL A 72 -11.15 5.72 0.61
CA VAL A 72 -11.38 5.63 -0.85
C VAL A 72 -10.07 5.79 -1.62
N CYS A 73 -9.23 6.75 -1.24
CA CYS A 73 -7.91 6.92 -1.86
C CYS A 73 -7.02 5.69 -1.64
N GLY A 74 -7.04 5.13 -0.44
CA GLY A 74 -6.26 3.93 -0.12
C GLY A 74 -6.71 2.70 -0.91
N VAL A 75 -8.01 2.46 -0.99
CA VAL A 75 -8.57 1.35 -1.81
C VAL A 75 -8.30 1.58 -3.29
N GLY A 76 -8.46 2.81 -3.78
CA GLY A 76 -8.13 3.16 -5.17
C GLY A 76 -6.66 2.88 -5.49
N ALA A 77 -5.75 3.25 -4.59
CA ALA A 77 -4.32 2.95 -4.72
C ALA A 77 -4.06 1.44 -4.71
N ALA A 78 -4.79 0.67 -3.89
CA ALA A 78 -4.70 -0.79 -3.88
C ALA A 78 -5.11 -1.39 -5.23
N LEU A 79 -6.18 -0.91 -5.83
CA LEU A 79 -6.64 -1.38 -7.15
C LEU A 79 -5.62 -1.06 -8.26
N ILE A 80 -4.99 0.11 -8.20
CA ILE A 80 -3.91 0.48 -9.12
C ILE A 80 -2.70 -0.44 -8.89
N GLN A 81 -2.36 -0.75 -7.65
CA GLN A 81 -1.29 -1.67 -7.31
C GLN A 81 -1.59 -3.08 -7.83
N GLU A 82 -2.83 -3.55 -7.70
CA GLU A 82 -3.26 -4.83 -8.29
C GLU A 82 -3.10 -4.84 -9.81
N ALA A 83 -3.49 -3.76 -10.49
CA ALA A 83 -3.32 -3.64 -11.93
C ALA A 83 -1.83 -3.68 -12.33
N ALA A 84 -0.97 -3.02 -11.57
CA ALA A 84 0.48 -3.05 -11.79
C ALA A 84 1.07 -4.45 -11.56
N MET A 85 0.62 -5.13 -10.51
CA MET A 85 1.02 -6.51 -10.24
C MET A 85 0.50 -7.47 -11.31
N ALA A 86 -0.72 -7.28 -11.82
CA ALA A 86 -1.25 -8.06 -12.93
C ALA A 86 -0.39 -7.90 -14.18
N TYR A 87 -0.01 -6.68 -14.51
CA TYR A 87 0.87 -6.42 -15.65
C TYR A 87 2.23 -7.13 -15.51
N SER A 88 2.81 -7.11 -14.31
CA SER A 88 4.14 -7.66 -14.05
C SER A 88 4.15 -9.17 -13.82
N LEU A 89 3.15 -9.70 -13.11
CA LEU A 89 3.14 -11.08 -12.61
C LEU A 89 2.30 -12.05 -13.47
N HIS A 90 1.28 -11.56 -14.17
CA HIS A 90 0.43 -12.43 -14.97
C HIS A 90 1.18 -13.20 -16.08
N PRO A 91 2.14 -12.60 -16.80
CA PRO A 91 2.95 -13.36 -17.77
C PRO A 91 3.78 -14.47 -17.10
N ILE A 92 4.24 -14.24 -15.87
CA ILE A 92 5.00 -15.23 -15.10
C ILE A 92 4.11 -16.40 -14.69
N VAL A 93 2.91 -16.11 -14.23
CA VAL A 93 1.92 -17.13 -13.87
C VAL A 93 1.50 -17.97 -15.07
N ALA A 94 1.28 -17.32 -16.22
CA ALA A 94 0.82 -17.97 -17.43
C ALA A 94 1.86 -18.89 -18.09
N ASN A 95 3.15 -18.61 -17.91
CA ASN A 95 4.24 -19.22 -18.70
C ASN A 95 5.19 -20.12 -17.90
N SER A 96 5.06 -20.23 -16.58
CA SER A 96 6.02 -21.02 -15.80
C SER A 96 5.41 -21.72 -14.58
N GLU A 97 5.87 -22.93 -14.33
CA GLU A 97 5.60 -23.66 -13.08
C GLU A 97 6.51 -23.22 -11.94
N GLY A 98 7.57 -22.45 -12.26
CA GLY A 98 8.52 -21.94 -11.30
C GLY A 98 9.22 -20.69 -11.81
N VAL A 99 9.72 -19.88 -10.88
CA VAL A 99 10.44 -18.63 -11.15
C VAL A 99 11.88 -18.77 -10.71
N ASP A 100 12.83 -18.45 -11.61
CA ASP A 100 14.25 -18.42 -11.30
C ASP A 100 14.56 -17.07 -10.63
N LEU A 101 15.00 -17.14 -9.36
CA LEU A 101 15.43 -15.95 -8.58
C LEU A 101 16.91 -15.58 -8.85
N GLY A 102 17.55 -16.27 -9.79
CA GLY A 102 19.00 -16.15 -10.04
C GLY A 102 19.81 -17.20 -9.30
N HIS A 103 21.04 -17.40 -9.74
CA HIS A 103 21.98 -18.39 -9.18
C HIS A 103 21.45 -19.84 -9.17
N GLY A 104 20.51 -20.18 -10.06
CA GLY A 104 19.94 -21.51 -10.15
C GLY A 104 18.89 -21.85 -9.09
N MET A 105 18.43 -20.83 -8.32
CA MET A 105 17.37 -21.01 -7.33
C MET A 105 15.99 -20.86 -8.00
N ILE A 106 15.28 -21.96 -8.16
CA ILE A 106 13.92 -21.99 -8.73
C ILE A 106 12.92 -22.11 -7.59
N VAL A 107 11.95 -21.19 -7.54
CA VAL A 107 10.86 -21.16 -6.56
C VAL A 107 9.55 -21.47 -7.27
N PRO A 108 8.64 -22.29 -6.70
CA PRO A 108 7.30 -22.47 -7.26
C PRO A 108 6.58 -21.15 -7.46
N THR A 109 5.86 -21.01 -8.58
CA THR A 109 5.19 -19.76 -8.97
C THR A 109 4.25 -19.24 -7.86
N MET A 110 3.46 -20.12 -7.23
CA MET A 110 2.54 -19.73 -6.16
C MET A 110 3.29 -19.21 -4.93
N GLN A 111 4.44 -19.79 -4.59
CA GLN A 111 5.28 -19.28 -3.51
C GLN A 111 5.90 -17.94 -3.86
N PHE A 112 6.31 -17.73 -5.11
CA PHE A 112 6.82 -16.45 -5.59
C PHE A 112 5.75 -15.36 -5.50
N LEU A 113 4.50 -15.63 -5.84
CA LEU A 113 3.40 -14.68 -5.70
C LEU A 113 3.17 -14.29 -4.23
N ASP A 114 3.24 -15.23 -3.31
CA ASP A 114 3.10 -14.96 -1.87
C ASP A 114 4.25 -14.11 -1.30
N MET A 115 5.41 -14.08 -1.95
CA MET A 115 6.55 -13.25 -1.55
C MET A 115 6.38 -11.78 -1.95
N ASN A 116 5.51 -11.49 -2.92
CA ASN A 116 5.26 -10.13 -3.40
C ASN A 116 4.12 -9.51 -2.60
N VAL A 117 4.47 -8.68 -1.62
CA VAL A 117 3.53 -8.04 -0.69
C VAL A 117 3.71 -6.53 -0.74
N ALA A 118 2.62 -5.81 -0.94
CA ALA A 118 2.60 -4.36 -0.83
C ALA A 118 2.13 -3.93 0.56
N VAL A 119 2.79 -2.93 1.12
CA VAL A 119 2.45 -2.34 2.42
C VAL A 119 2.56 -0.82 2.34
N GLY A 120 1.81 -0.14 3.20
CA GLY A 120 1.99 1.29 3.43
C GLY A 120 0.78 2.14 3.12
N ALA A 121 0.72 3.27 3.80
CA ALA A 121 -0.34 4.27 3.68
C ALA A 121 -0.08 5.29 2.55
N SER A 122 1.03 5.19 1.83
CA SER A 122 1.49 6.21 0.89
C SER A 122 0.44 6.56 -0.18
N GLY A 123 -0.29 5.57 -0.70
CA GLY A 123 -1.35 5.81 -1.68
C GLY A 123 -2.45 6.72 -1.16
N ALA A 124 -2.93 6.49 0.07
CA ALA A 124 -3.92 7.33 0.72
C ALA A 124 -3.34 8.71 1.09
N VAL A 125 -2.10 8.75 1.58
CA VAL A 125 -1.40 10.00 1.92
C VAL A 125 -1.20 10.87 0.67
N PHE A 126 -0.82 10.29 -0.47
CA PHE A 126 -0.71 11.02 -1.73
C PHE A 126 -2.06 11.57 -2.22
N GLY A 127 -3.18 10.98 -1.82
CA GLY A 127 -4.51 11.52 -2.07
C GLY A 127 -4.81 12.80 -1.26
N ILE A 128 -4.21 12.95 -0.08
CA ILE A 128 -4.36 14.13 0.77
C ILE A 128 -3.75 15.38 0.15
N LEU A 129 -2.60 15.26 -0.51
CA LEU A 129 -1.89 16.41 -1.10
C LEU A 129 -2.69 17.11 -2.21
N PRO A 130 -3.25 16.43 -3.21
CA PRO A 130 -4.13 17.06 -4.19
C PRO A 130 -5.39 17.68 -3.57
N ALA A 131 -6.01 17.03 -2.60
CA ALA A 131 -7.17 17.58 -1.90
C ALA A 131 -6.82 18.88 -1.18
N PHE A 132 -5.69 18.91 -0.49
CA PHE A 132 -5.19 20.14 0.13
C PHE A 132 -4.99 21.25 -0.90
N GLY A 133 -4.37 20.94 -2.05
CA GLY A 133 -4.18 21.90 -3.14
C GLY A 133 -5.50 22.41 -3.74
N MET A 134 -6.53 21.59 -3.80
CA MET A 134 -7.85 22.00 -4.28
C MET A 134 -8.57 22.93 -3.30
N PHE A 135 -8.47 22.68 -2.00
CA PHE A 135 -9.06 23.54 -0.97
C PHE A 135 -8.25 24.83 -0.75
N PHE A 136 -6.94 24.77 -0.90
CA PHE A 136 -6.01 25.86 -0.61
C PHE A 136 -5.04 26.13 -1.78
N PRO A 137 -5.55 26.51 -2.96
CA PRO A 137 -4.70 26.62 -4.17
C PRO A 137 -3.61 27.68 -4.06
N ASN A 138 -3.78 28.67 -3.20
CA ASN A 138 -2.85 29.79 -3.00
C ASN A 138 -2.04 29.70 -1.71
N ALA A 139 -2.12 28.57 -0.99
CA ALA A 139 -1.36 28.41 0.25
C ALA A 139 0.14 28.29 -0.06
N PRO A 140 1.01 29.12 0.56
CA PRO A 140 2.45 28.97 0.38
C PRO A 140 2.93 27.71 1.11
N LEU A 141 3.63 26.83 0.39
CA LEU A 141 4.30 25.67 0.96
C LEU A 141 5.78 26.02 1.12
N TYR A 142 6.18 26.29 2.33
CA TYR A 142 7.59 26.46 2.69
C TYR A 142 8.19 25.09 3.00
N LEU A 143 8.99 24.59 2.08
CA LEU A 143 9.73 23.34 2.25
C LEU A 143 11.17 23.62 2.67
#